data_529031d622b7049887409a4f9aae08e5
#
_entry.id   529031d622b7049887409a4f9aae08e5
#
_cell.length_a   1.000
_cell.length_b   1.000
_cell.length_c   1.000
_cell.angle_alpha   90.00
_cell.angle_beta   90.00
_cell.angle_gamma   90.00
#
_symmetry.space_group_name_H-M   'P 1'
#
loop_
_entity.id
_entity.type
_entity.pdbx_description
1 polymer ?
#
loop_
_entity_poly.entity_id
_entity_poly.type
_entity_poly.pdbx_seq_one_letter_code
_entity_poly.pdbx_strand_id
1 'polypeptide(L)'
;MEQPASHRDAVELFGPRFQDTPAEVYRELRNAYGPVAPVLLPGGVPAWLVLGYRELLRVTENTKVFGRGSARWKLWPQIPPDWPLRPMVEDNGSLLYREGDDHRRRAGAVGSALEAVDLNQMQDATQSFAQGLIDKLSEGSRADLVADYAHPLPVLALSRVLGLSDSEGVALVKAINDMVDGGPDALRGQLEVRGTMERLVARKRADPGPDATSRMLADGAGLTDQEVVEDLMVLTLAGHQPCTDWIGMTLWLLLTDHDYAADMGGGRRSVRQAMHQVLRDHTPVQIFAGRFTTQDTVLGATRIPAGDLVLLGLAGANTDPYIRPQAGGVAGPEGHNAYMSYSHGEHRCPYAGQWIAEVVAHTAVETLLEHLPDVELAVPADELRWRPSPWLRGLTSLPVTYTPAHSYTGGFGWD
;
A
#
# COMPACT_ATOMS: atom_id res chain seq x y z
N MET A 1 6.48 -27.54 -11.50
CA MET A 1 6.56 -26.65 -12.68
C MET A 1 8.02 -26.64 -13.15
N GLU A 2 8.29 -26.92 -14.44
CA GLU A 2 9.66 -26.87 -14.95
C GLU A 2 10.08 -25.41 -15.13
N GLN A 3 11.19 -25.02 -14.52
CA GLN A 3 11.69 -23.64 -14.60
C GLN A 3 12.34 -23.40 -15.96
N PRO A 4 12.06 -22.22 -16.61
CA PRO A 4 12.79 -21.82 -17.81
C PRO A 4 14.30 -21.78 -17.57
N ALA A 5 15.11 -22.03 -18.59
CA ALA A 5 16.56 -21.99 -18.47
C ALA A 5 17.11 -20.65 -17.94
N SER A 6 16.41 -19.55 -18.25
CA SER A 6 16.70 -18.20 -17.76
C SER A 6 16.47 -17.99 -16.25
N HIS A 7 15.76 -18.91 -15.58
CA HIS A 7 15.39 -18.80 -14.16
C HIS A 7 16.01 -19.91 -13.29
N ARG A 8 16.96 -20.69 -13.80
CA ARG A 8 17.55 -21.80 -13.03
C ARG A 8 18.27 -21.35 -11.76
N ASP A 9 18.91 -20.19 -11.82
CA ASP A 9 19.66 -19.61 -10.72
C ASP A 9 19.01 -18.30 -10.21
N ALA A 10 17.70 -18.15 -10.46
CA ALA A 10 16.97 -16.94 -10.09
C ALA A 10 16.78 -16.84 -8.59
N VAL A 11 16.85 -15.62 -8.06
CA VAL A 11 16.70 -15.32 -6.64
C VAL A 11 15.23 -15.42 -6.24
N GLU A 12 15.00 -16.03 -5.08
CA GLU A 12 13.67 -16.13 -4.48
C GLU A 12 13.27 -14.82 -3.80
N LEU A 13 12.07 -14.31 -4.15
CA LEU A 13 11.47 -13.12 -3.52
C LEU A 13 10.62 -13.50 -2.29
N PHE A 14 11.11 -14.42 -1.48
CA PHE A 14 10.47 -14.85 -0.24
C PHE A 14 11.52 -15.41 0.74
N GLY A 15 11.08 -15.70 1.97
CA GLY A 15 11.96 -16.18 3.02
C GLY A 15 12.72 -15.08 3.76
N PRO A 16 13.45 -15.44 4.84
CA PRO A 16 14.03 -14.47 5.78
C PRO A 16 14.92 -13.42 5.12
N ARG A 17 15.80 -13.87 4.22
CA ARG A 17 16.73 -12.94 3.54
C ARG A 17 16.02 -11.81 2.80
N PHE A 18 14.98 -12.15 2.02
CA PHE A 18 14.23 -11.12 1.31
C PHE A 18 13.41 -10.25 2.26
N GLN A 19 12.86 -10.83 3.32
CA GLN A 19 12.07 -10.10 4.32
C GLN A 19 12.93 -9.13 5.14
N ASP A 20 14.13 -9.54 5.55
CA ASP A 20 14.97 -8.74 6.43
C ASP A 20 15.76 -7.67 5.65
N THR A 21 16.33 -8.03 4.49
CA THR A 21 17.22 -7.15 3.71
C THR A 21 16.84 -7.00 2.24
N PRO A 22 15.60 -6.62 1.88
CA PRO A 22 15.16 -6.54 0.48
C PRO A 22 16.00 -5.54 -0.35
N ALA A 23 16.47 -4.45 0.25
CA ALA A 23 17.31 -3.46 -0.44
C ALA A 23 18.65 -4.05 -0.91
N GLU A 24 19.25 -4.97 -0.13
CA GLU A 24 20.45 -5.69 -0.53
C GLU A 24 20.17 -6.64 -1.68
N VAL A 25 19.06 -7.37 -1.61
CA VAL A 25 18.62 -8.26 -2.69
C VAL A 25 18.40 -7.48 -4.00
N TYR A 26 17.74 -6.33 -3.95
CA TYR A 26 17.56 -5.48 -5.15
C TYR A 26 18.89 -4.97 -5.71
N ARG A 27 19.84 -4.59 -4.86
CA ARG A 27 21.18 -4.15 -5.28
C ARG A 27 21.95 -5.28 -5.95
N GLU A 28 21.94 -6.48 -5.37
CA GLU A 28 22.61 -7.66 -5.93
C GLU A 28 22.02 -8.06 -7.28
N LEU A 29 20.68 -8.13 -7.36
CA LEU A 29 19.99 -8.43 -8.60
C LEU A 29 20.32 -7.42 -9.70
N ARG A 30 20.36 -6.13 -9.37
CA ARG A 30 20.73 -5.09 -10.32
C ARG A 30 22.18 -5.21 -10.77
N ASN A 31 23.10 -5.55 -9.87
CA ASN A 31 24.51 -5.74 -10.19
C ASN A 31 24.73 -6.98 -11.08
N ALA A 32 23.98 -8.06 -10.85
CA ALA A 32 24.10 -9.31 -11.58
C ALA A 32 23.42 -9.28 -12.96
N TYR A 33 22.22 -8.67 -13.05
CA TYR A 33 21.33 -8.77 -14.22
C TYR A 33 21.00 -7.42 -14.86
N GLY A 34 21.38 -6.31 -14.23
CA GLY A 34 20.99 -4.98 -14.68
C GLY A 34 19.56 -4.60 -14.23
N PRO A 35 18.85 -3.77 -15.02
CA PRO A 35 17.56 -3.19 -14.61
C PRO A 35 16.40 -4.17 -14.61
N VAL A 36 16.55 -5.40 -15.13
CA VAL A 36 15.51 -6.44 -15.21
C VAL A 36 16.14 -7.77 -14.85
N ALA A 37 15.68 -8.37 -13.76
CA ALA A 37 16.23 -9.60 -13.22
C ALA A 37 15.23 -10.78 -13.27
N PRO A 38 15.68 -12.02 -13.54
CA PRO A 38 14.87 -13.22 -13.33
C PRO A 38 14.73 -13.47 -11.82
N VAL A 39 13.51 -13.81 -11.39
CA VAL A 39 13.20 -14.08 -9.98
C VAL A 39 12.20 -15.23 -9.84
N LEU A 40 12.11 -15.79 -8.63
CA LEU A 40 11.13 -16.80 -8.27
C LEU A 40 10.19 -16.27 -7.18
N LEU A 41 8.91 -16.48 -7.38
CA LEU A 41 7.88 -16.31 -6.36
C LEU A 41 7.65 -17.63 -5.61
N PRO A 42 6.97 -17.60 -4.44
CA PRO A 42 6.61 -18.82 -3.69
C PRO A 42 6.06 -19.93 -4.58
N GLY A 43 6.51 -21.17 -4.36
CA GLY A 43 6.18 -22.31 -5.21
C GLY A 43 7.06 -22.43 -6.45
N GLY A 44 8.17 -21.68 -6.54
CA GLY A 44 9.08 -21.72 -7.69
C GLY A 44 8.51 -21.09 -8.96
N VAL A 45 7.55 -20.17 -8.83
CA VAL A 45 6.88 -19.52 -9.96
C VAL A 45 7.80 -18.45 -10.55
N PRO A 46 8.22 -18.60 -11.83
CA PRO A 46 9.15 -17.66 -12.46
C PRO A 46 8.47 -16.34 -12.83
N ALA A 47 9.21 -15.24 -12.64
CA ALA A 47 8.80 -13.90 -13.03
C ALA A 47 10.02 -13.03 -13.37
N TRP A 48 9.79 -11.90 -14.04
CA TRP A 48 10.78 -10.88 -14.32
C TRP A 48 10.55 -9.67 -13.41
N LEU A 49 11.55 -9.31 -12.60
CA LEU A 49 11.48 -8.15 -11.71
C LEU A 49 12.15 -6.94 -12.36
N VAL A 50 11.39 -5.87 -12.54
CA VAL A 50 11.88 -4.60 -13.09
C VAL A 50 12.37 -3.72 -11.94
N LEU A 51 13.67 -3.46 -11.91
CA LEU A 51 14.39 -2.69 -10.88
C LEU A 51 14.89 -1.33 -11.38
N GLY A 52 14.92 -1.15 -12.71
CA GLY A 52 15.36 0.10 -13.32
C GLY A 52 14.22 1.12 -13.39
N TYR A 53 14.48 2.36 -13.00
CA TYR A 53 13.50 3.45 -13.02
C TYR A 53 12.95 3.70 -14.44
N ARG A 54 13.84 3.77 -15.44
CA ARG A 54 13.47 3.96 -16.84
C ARG A 54 12.68 2.79 -17.43
N GLU A 55 13.08 1.58 -17.06
CA GLU A 55 12.41 0.36 -17.51
C GLU A 55 11.02 0.26 -16.91
N LEU A 56 10.87 0.66 -15.64
CA LEU A 56 9.57 0.68 -14.97
C LEU A 56 8.62 1.69 -15.65
N LEU A 57 9.10 2.89 -16.01
CA LEU A 57 8.31 3.84 -16.81
C LEU A 57 7.84 3.21 -18.13
N ARG A 58 8.75 2.55 -18.87
CA ARG A 58 8.40 1.89 -20.14
C ARG A 58 7.35 0.81 -19.98
N VAL A 59 7.43 -0.01 -18.90
CA VAL A 59 6.43 -1.05 -18.63
C VAL A 59 5.07 -0.44 -18.33
N THR A 60 5.04 0.61 -17.52
CA THR A 60 3.79 1.24 -17.07
C THR A 60 3.12 2.10 -18.14
N GLU A 61 3.89 2.63 -19.11
CA GLU A 61 3.38 3.42 -20.24
C GLU A 61 2.92 2.55 -21.42
N ASN A 62 3.51 1.36 -21.59
CA ASN A 62 3.24 0.52 -22.76
C ASN A 62 2.31 -0.65 -22.42
N THR A 63 1.06 -0.34 -22.15
CA THR A 63 0.02 -1.34 -21.82
C THR A 63 -0.30 -2.29 -22.98
N LYS A 64 0.04 -1.92 -24.23
CA LYS A 64 -0.09 -2.83 -25.39
C LYS A 64 0.87 -4.00 -25.34
N VAL A 65 2.08 -3.79 -24.82
CA VAL A 65 3.12 -4.82 -24.65
C VAL A 65 3.05 -5.49 -23.30
N PHE A 66 2.68 -4.74 -22.26
CA PHE A 66 2.63 -5.19 -20.87
C PHE A 66 1.19 -5.10 -20.34
N GLY A 67 0.37 -6.06 -20.74
CA GLY A 67 -1.06 -6.10 -20.40
C GLY A 67 -1.32 -6.56 -18.97
N ARG A 68 -2.57 -6.40 -18.53
CA ARG A 68 -3.00 -6.65 -17.13
C ARG A 68 -3.71 -8.00 -16.92
N GLY A 69 -4.36 -8.53 -17.91
CA GLY A 69 -5.20 -9.74 -17.75
C GLY A 69 -4.38 -11.01 -17.52
N SER A 70 -4.62 -11.73 -16.43
CA SER A 70 -3.93 -12.99 -16.07
C SER A 70 -4.11 -14.10 -17.11
N ALA A 71 -5.17 -14.05 -17.91
CA ALA A 71 -5.37 -14.98 -19.03
C ALA A 71 -4.23 -14.92 -20.08
N ARG A 72 -3.45 -13.85 -20.11
CA ARG A 72 -2.27 -13.70 -20.98
C ARG A 72 -1.05 -14.45 -20.45
N TRP A 73 -1.05 -14.83 -19.19
CA TRP A 73 0.07 -15.52 -18.56
C TRP A 73 0.13 -16.97 -19.03
N LYS A 74 1.20 -17.33 -19.74
CA LYS A 74 1.36 -18.68 -20.29
C LYS A 74 1.37 -19.79 -19.24
N LEU A 75 1.76 -19.46 -17.98
CA LEU A 75 1.75 -20.42 -16.87
C LEU A 75 0.42 -20.44 -16.10
N TRP A 76 -0.53 -19.56 -16.41
CA TRP A 76 -1.79 -19.47 -15.67
C TRP A 76 -2.53 -20.82 -15.50
N PRO A 77 -2.63 -21.68 -16.53
CA PRO A 77 -3.28 -22.99 -16.37
C PRO A 77 -2.55 -23.95 -15.41
N GLN A 78 -1.28 -23.68 -15.10
CA GLN A 78 -0.45 -24.49 -14.21
C GLN A 78 -0.37 -23.94 -12.79
N ILE A 79 -0.88 -22.73 -12.53
CA ILE A 79 -0.88 -22.10 -11.21
C ILE A 79 -1.94 -22.79 -10.35
N PRO A 80 -1.55 -23.36 -9.19
CA PRO A 80 -2.49 -24.01 -8.29
C PRO A 80 -3.59 -23.06 -7.82
N PRO A 81 -4.85 -23.53 -7.67
CA PRO A 81 -5.94 -22.69 -7.14
C PRO A 81 -5.67 -22.15 -5.73
N ASP A 82 -4.90 -22.87 -4.94
CA ASP A 82 -4.51 -22.56 -3.57
C ASP A 82 -3.15 -21.84 -3.48
N TRP A 83 -2.58 -21.40 -4.60
CA TRP A 83 -1.34 -20.62 -4.58
C TRP A 83 -1.52 -19.32 -3.79
N PRO A 84 -0.70 -19.06 -2.74
CA PRO A 84 -0.95 -17.94 -1.82
C PRO A 84 -0.98 -16.56 -2.47
N LEU A 85 -0.28 -16.38 -3.59
CA LEU A 85 -0.20 -15.10 -4.29
C LEU A 85 -1.23 -14.95 -5.42
N ARG A 86 -2.05 -15.98 -5.66
CA ARG A 86 -3.07 -15.98 -6.71
C ARG A 86 -4.00 -14.77 -6.66
N PRO A 87 -4.54 -14.35 -5.48
CA PRO A 87 -5.45 -13.21 -5.39
C PRO A 87 -4.85 -11.87 -5.87
N MET A 88 -3.51 -11.76 -5.88
CA MET A 88 -2.81 -10.54 -6.31
C MET A 88 -2.52 -10.47 -7.80
N VAL A 89 -2.74 -11.56 -8.54
CA VAL A 89 -2.45 -11.66 -9.98
C VAL A 89 -3.66 -12.10 -10.80
N GLU A 90 -4.66 -12.72 -10.18
CA GLU A 90 -5.89 -13.17 -10.83
C GLU A 90 -6.79 -11.98 -11.19
N ASP A 91 -7.33 -12.01 -12.41
CA ASP A 91 -8.35 -11.04 -12.83
C ASP A 91 -9.64 -11.25 -12.02
N ASN A 92 -9.93 -10.32 -11.13
CA ASN A 92 -11.10 -10.33 -10.26
C ASN A 92 -12.25 -9.43 -10.75
N GLY A 93 -12.21 -8.98 -12.00
CA GLY A 93 -13.22 -8.13 -12.59
C GLY A 93 -13.03 -6.62 -12.34
N SER A 94 -12.16 -6.23 -11.42
CA SER A 94 -11.97 -4.83 -11.05
C SER A 94 -11.21 -4.00 -12.10
N LEU A 95 -11.25 -2.69 -11.94
CA LEU A 95 -10.54 -1.74 -12.81
C LEU A 95 -9.04 -2.01 -12.93
N LEU A 96 -8.41 -2.66 -11.94
CA LEU A 96 -6.99 -3.00 -11.96
C LEU A 96 -6.61 -3.91 -13.12
N TYR A 97 -7.55 -4.76 -13.58
CA TYR A 97 -7.33 -5.74 -14.64
C TYR A 97 -7.98 -5.33 -15.97
N ARG A 98 -8.58 -4.15 -16.02
CA ARG A 98 -9.14 -3.59 -17.26
C ARG A 98 -8.07 -2.83 -18.04
N GLU A 99 -8.26 -2.69 -19.32
CA GLU A 99 -7.36 -2.01 -20.26
C GLU A 99 -8.14 -1.11 -21.21
N GLY A 100 -7.45 -0.16 -21.85
CA GLY A 100 -8.02 0.69 -22.88
C GLY A 100 -9.23 1.52 -22.40
N ASP A 101 -10.30 1.55 -23.21
CA ASP A 101 -11.48 2.37 -22.93
C ASP A 101 -12.21 1.94 -21.67
N ASP A 102 -12.27 0.64 -21.38
CA ASP A 102 -12.94 0.13 -20.18
C ASP A 102 -12.20 0.56 -18.91
N HIS A 103 -10.86 0.47 -18.90
CA HIS A 103 -10.06 1.00 -17.79
C HIS A 103 -10.28 2.51 -17.65
N ARG A 104 -10.18 3.30 -18.73
CA ARG A 104 -10.34 4.76 -18.68
C ARG A 104 -11.71 5.17 -18.16
N ARG A 105 -12.76 4.48 -18.59
CA ARG A 105 -14.13 4.71 -18.13
C ARG A 105 -14.26 4.53 -16.62
N ARG A 106 -13.80 3.38 -16.09
CA ARG A 106 -13.92 3.04 -14.66
C ARG A 106 -12.96 3.89 -13.81
N ALA A 107 -11.71 4.03 -14.24
CA ALA A 107 -10.72 4.85 -13.54
C ALA A 107 -11.11 6.35 -13.51
N GLY A 108 -11.77 6.84 -14.57
CA GLY A 108 -12.32 8.21 -14.61
C GLY A 108 -13.39 8.42 -13.55
N ALA A 109 -14.37 7.50 -13.44
CA ALA A 109 -15.44 7.58 -12.44
C ALA A 109 -14.90 7.51 -11.00
N VAL A 110 -13.94 6.58 -10.74
CA VAL A 110 -13.25 6.48 -9.46
C VAL A 110 -12.46 7.76 -9.16
N GLY A 111 -11.68 8.27 -10.12
CA GLY A 111 -10.89 9.49 -9.96
C GLY A 111 -11.77 10.68 -9.60
N SER A 112 -12.82 10.92 -10.36
CA SER A 112 -13.78 12.04 -10.12
C SER A 112 -14.46 11.91 -8.75
N ALA A 113 -14.82 10.70 -8.33
CA ALA A 113 -15.44 10.47 -7.03
C ALA A 113 -14.49 10.78 -5.86
N LEU A 114 -13.20 10.45 -6.00
CA LEU A 114 -12.17 10.74 -5.00
C LEU A 114 -11.76 12.23 -5.01
N GLU A 115 -11.70 12.89 -6.17
CA GLU A 115 -11.40 14.33 -6.28
C GLU A 115 -12.43 15.21 -5.57
N ALA A 116 -13.65 14.72 -5.41
CA ALA A 116 -14.72 15.43 -4.72
C ALA A 116 -14.69 15.26 -3.19
N VAL A 117 -13.71 14.55 -2.63
CA VAL A 117 -13.53 14.42 -1.18
C VAL A 117 -12.95 15.72 -0.60
N ASP A 118 -13.63 16.27 0.40
CA ASP A 118 -13.14 17.43 1.16
C ASP A 118 -12.01 16.99 2.10
N LEU A 119 -10.78 17.41 1.77
CA LEU A 119 -9.58 17.02 2.53
C LEU A 119 -9.55 17.61 3.94
N ASN A 120 -10.18 18.77 4.18
CA ASN A 120 -10.26 19.35 5.52
C ASN A 120 -11.20 18.52 6.41
N GLN A 121 -12.39 18.18 5.90
CA GLN A 121 -13.30 17.27 6.60
C GLN A 121 -12.68 15.88 6.84
N MET A 122 -11.85 15.41 5.89
CA MET A 122 -11.10 14.17 6.05
C MET A 122 -10.06 14.26 7.16
N GLN A 123 -9.34 15.38 7.24
CA GLN A 123 -8.39 15.64 8.33
C GLN A 123 -9.09 15.65 9.68
N ASP A 124 -10.19 16.40 9.83
CA ASP A 124 -10.96 16.50 11.07
C ASP A 124 -11.49 15.12 11.51
N ALA A 125 -12.04 14.34 10.57
CA ALA A 125 -12.53 12.99 10.84
C ALA A 125 -11.39 12.06 11.26
N THR A 126 -10.25 12.12 10.57
CA THR A 126 -9.07 11.31 10.90
C THR A 126 -8.53 11.65 12.27
N GLN A 127 -8.45 12.94 12.62
CA GLN A 127 -8.02 13.39 13.93
C GLN A 127 -8.98 12.87 15.04
N SER A 128 -10.29 12.92 14.81
CA SER A 128 -11.28 12.39 15.73
C SER A 128 -11.13 10.88 15.93
N PHE A 129 -10.91 10.11 14.85
CA PHE A 129 -10.65 8.68 14.95
C PHE A 129 -9.33 8.38 15.68
N ALA A 130 -8.27 9.11 15.35
CA ALA A 130 -6.98 8.97 15.99
C ALA A 130 -7.08 9.22 17.50
N GLN A 131 -7.75 10.30 17.90
CA GLN A 131 -8.01 10.61 19.32
C GLN A 131 -8.78 9.47 20.00
N GLY A 132 -9.85 8.96 19.40
CA GLY A 132 -10.64 7.87 19.98
C GLY A 132 -9.85 6.56 20.11
N LEU A 133 -8.84 6.33 19.27
CA LEU A 133 -7.91 5.20 19.43
C LEU A 133 -6.91 5.46 20.55
N ILE A 134 -6.33 6.67 20.62
CA ILE A 134 -5.40 7.06 21.68
C ILE A 134 -6.07 7.02 23.06
N ASP A 135 -7.34 7.44 23.17
CA ASP A 135 -8.10 7.35 24.42
C ASP A 135 -8.17 5.92 24.93
N LYS A 136 -8.35 4.94 24.03
CA LYS A 136 -8.30 3.51 24.41
C LYS A 136 -6.91 3.06 24.83
N LEU A 137 -5.86 3.54 24.13
CA LEU A 137 -4.48 3.26 24.53
C LEU A 137 -4.20 3.82 25.94
N SER A 138 -4.78 4.97 26.28
CA SER A 138 -4.57 5.63 27.57
C SER A 138 -5.17 4.86 28.77
N GLU A 139 -5.94 3.78 28.54
CA GLU A 139 -6.34 2.85 29.61
C GLU A 139 -5.17 1.97 30.10
N GLY A 140 -4.05 1.97 29.38
CA GLY A 140 -2.82 1.22 29.70
C GLY A 140 -1.57 2.05 29.49
N SER A 141 -0.40 1.41 29.61
CA SER A 141 0.93 1.99 29.36
C SER A 141 1.72 1.21 28.31
N ARG A 142 1.06 0.27 27.62
CA ARG A 142 1.63 -0.57 26.57
C ARG A 142 0.59 -0.80 25.47
N ALA A 143 1.06 -0.81 24.22
CA ALA A 143 0.23 -1.08 23.05
C ALA A 143 1.06 -1.69 21.92
N ASP A 144 0.38 -2.23 20.92
CA ASP A 144 0.93 -2.50 19.60
C ASP A 144 0.45 -1.43 18.63
N LEU A 145 1.31 -0.48 18.27
CA LEU A 145 0.92 0.64 17.39
C LEU A 145 0.51 0.19 15.99
N VAL A 146 0.91 -1.00 15.54
CA VAL A 146 0.40 -1.53 14.26
C VAL A 146 -1.04 -1.98 14.43
N ALA A 147 -1.33 -2.85 15.39
CA ALA A 147 -2.65 -3.44 15.56
C ALA A 147 -3.67 -2.45 16.13
N ASP A 148 -3.27 -1.66 17.14
CA ASP A 148 -4.18 -0.85 17.94
C ASP A 148 -4.39 0.56 17.36
N TYR A 149 -3.51 1.02 16.46
CA TYR A 149 -3.54 2.39 15.94
C TYR A 149 -3.41 2.48 14.41
N ALA A 150 -2.27 2.06 13.85
CA ALA A 150 -1.98 2.27 12.42
C ALA A 150 -2.91 1.46 11.51
N HIS A 151 -3.37 0.28 11.92
CA HIS A 151 -4.24 -0.58 11.13
C HIS A 151 -5.70 -0.10 11.12
N PRO A 152 -6.37 0.19 12.26
CA PRO A 152 -7.78 0.61 12.25
C PRO A 152 -8.00 1.99 11.62
N LEU A 153 -7.07 2.91 11.73
CA LEU A 153 -7.28 4.31 11.36
C LEU A 153 -7.57 4.52 9.86
N PRO A 154 -6.78 3.97 8.90
CA PRO A 154 -7.08 4.12 7.50
C PRO A 154 -8.40 3.48 7.08
N VAL A 155 -8.83 2.39 7.72
CA VAL A 155 -10.14 1.76 7.44
C VAL A 155 -11.28 2.67 7.86
N LEU A 156 -11.19 3.27 9.05
CA LEU A 156 -12.21 4.21 9.55
C LEU A 156 -12.30 5.46 8.66
N ALA A 157 -11.16 6.04 8.29
CA ALA A 157 -11.11 7.18 7.39
C ALA A 157 -11.69 6.84 6.01
N LEU A 158 -11.30 5.70 5.42
CA LEU A 158 -11.80 5.24 4.13
C LEU A 158 -13.30 4.93 4.17
N SER A 159 -13.81 4.39 5.27
CA SER A 159 -15.25 4.15 5.46
C SER A 159 -16.07 5.43 5.29
N ARG A 160 -15.57 6.57 5.79
CA ARG A 160 -16.18 7.90 5.56
C ARG A 160 -16.16 8.30 4.08
N VAL A 161 -15.04 8.10 3.39
CA VAL A 161 -14.93 8.38 1.94
C VAL A 161 -15.96 7.57 1.15
N LEU A 162 -16.13 6.28 1.51
CA LEU A 162 -17.03 5.37 0.81
C LEU A 162 -18.52 5.57 1.19
N GLY A 163 -18.82 6.26 2.29
CA GLY A 163 -20.18 6.50 2.77
C GLY A 163 -20.76 5.37 3.63
N LEU A 164 -19.89 4.65 4.32
CA LEU A 164 -20.24 3.74 5.42
C LEU A 164 -20.46 4.53 6.72
N SER A 165 -21.30 4.01 7.61
CA SER A 165 -21.42 4.52 8.97
C SER A 165 -20.19 4.14 9.82
N ASP A 166 -19.97 4.81 10.94
CA ASP A 166 -18.85 4.52 11.84
C ASP A 166 -18.92 3.08 12.37
N SER A 167 -20.11 2.57 12.68
CA SER A 167 -20.31 1.18 13.12
C SER A 167 -19.99 0.16 12.03
N GLU A 168 -20.32 0.45 10.76
CA GLU A 168 -19.93 -0.38 9.62
C GLU A 168 -18.41 -0.31 9.41
N GLY A 169 -17.78 0.86 9.60
CA GLY A 169 -16.34 1.02 9.56
C GLY A 169 -15.61 0.15 10.59
N VAL A 170 -16.10 0.13 11.84
CA VAL A 170 -15.54 -0.73 12.89
C VAL A 170 -15.68 -2.22 12.54
N ALA A 171 -16.84 -2.63 11.99
CA ALA A 171 -17.02 -4.00 11.53
C ALA A 171 -16.13 -4.36 10.35
N LEU A 172 -15.88 -3.39 9.46
CA LEU A 172 -14.99 -3.55 8.31
C LEU A 172 -13.51 -3.73 8.75
N VAL A 173 -13.05 -3.01 9.79
CA VAL A 173 -11.72 -3.22 10.39
C VAL A 173 -11.55 -4.68 10.77
N LYS A 174 -12.52 -5.26 11.47
CA LYS A 174 -12.45 -6.67 11.89
C LYS A 174 -12.41 -7.61 10.67
N ALA A 175 -13.27 -7.40 9.68
CA ALA A 175 -13.34 -8.25 8.49
C ALA A 175 -12.03 -8.21 7.67
N ILE A 176 -11.39 -7.03 7.58
CA ILE A 176 -10.09 -6.87 6.91
C ILE A 176 -8.98 -7.56 7.71
N ASN A 177 -8.99 -7.45 9.05
CA ASN A 177 -8.03 -8.18 9.89
C ASN A 177 -8.12 -9.69 9.66
N ASP A 178 -9.34 -10.25 9.76
CA ASP A 178 -9.59 -11.68 9.51
C ASP A 178 -9.05 -12.12 8.14
N MET A 179 -9.20 -11.27 7.11
CA MET A 179 -8.73 -11.54 5.74
C MET A 179 -7.20 -11.46 5.61
N VAL A 180 -6.57 -10.44 6.21
CA VAL A 180 -5.12 -10.17 6.08
C VAL A 180 -4.27 -11.17 6.88
N ASP A 181 -4.76 -11.63 8.01
CA ASP A 181 -4.09 -12.62 8.85
C ASP A 181 -3.93 -13.99 8.18
N GLY A 182 -4.66 -14.25 7.08
CA GLY A 182 -4.49 -15.46 6.26
C GLY A 182 -4.84 -16.77 6.99
N GLY A 183 -5.50 -16.69 8.14
CA GLY A 183 -5.93 -17.80 8.95
C GLY A 183 -7.22 -18.48 8.45
N PRO A 184 -7.82 -19.36 9.25
CA PRO A 184 -9.07 -20.06 8.90
C PRO A 184 -10.24 -19.11 8.65
N ASP A 185 -10.16 -17.89 9.15
CA ASP A 185 -11.20 -16.85 9.02
C ASP A 185 -11.02 -15.95 7.78
N ALA A 186 -9.92 -16.09 7.03
CA ALA A 186 -9.60 -15.22 5.90
C ALA A 186 -10.69 -15.21 4.80
N LEU A 187 -11.23 -16.38 4.46
CA LEU A 187 -12.32 -16.46 3.48
C LEU A 187 -13.59 -15.78 4.01
N ARG A 188 -13.90 -15.97 5.30
CA ARG A 188 -15.05 -15.29 5.95
C ARG A 188 -14.84 -13.77 5.91
N GLY A 189 -13.66 -13.27 6.25
CA GLY A 189 -13.32 -11.85 6.16
C GLY A 189 -13.52 -11.30 4.75
N GLN A 190 -13.03 -12.00 3.74
CA GLN A 190 -13.19 -11.60 2.34
C GLN A 190 -14.67 -11.53 1.91
N LEU A 191 -15.46 -12.51 2.28
CA LEU A 191 -16.91 -12.54 1.99
C LEU A 191 -17.64 -11.41 2.71
N GLU A 192 -17.26 -11.09 3.95
CA GLU A 192 -17.87 -10.00 4.71
C GLU A 192 -17.52 -8.63 4.12
N VAL A 193 -16.26 -8.40 3.72
CA VAL A 193 -15.86 -7.17 3.00
C VAL A 193 -16.68 -7.01 1.73
N ARG A 194 -16.79 -8.05 0.89
CA ARG A 194 -17.59 -8.03 -0.33
C ARG A 194 -19.06 -7.76 -0.05
N GLY A 195 -19.67 -8.50 0.89
CA GLY A 195 -21.06 -8.32 1.28
C GLY A 195 -21.34 -6.91 1.82
N THR A 196 -20.38 -6.30 2.50
CA THR A 196 -20.47 -4.91 2.96
C THR A 196 -20.51 -3.94 1.77
N MET A 197 -19.68 -4.14 0.74
CA MET A 197 -19.71 -3.30 -0.47
C MET A 197 -21.01 -3.50 -1.27
N GLU A 198 -21.51 -4.72 -1.37
CA GLU A 198 -22.80 -5.01 -2.04
C GLU A 198 -23.97 -4.31 -1.33
N ARG A 199 -24.03 -4.40 0.00
CA ARG A 199 -25.05 -3.69 0.80
C ARG A 199 -24.92 -2.17 0.66
N LEU A 200 -23.68 -1.64 0.64
CA LEU A 200 -23.43 -0.22 0.44
C LEU A 200 -23.93 0.26 -0.91
N VAL A 201 -23.59 -0.43 -2.00
CA VAL A 201 -24.05 -0.09 -3.36
C VAL A 201 -25.57 -0.09 -3.44
N ALA A 202 -26.24 -1.14 -2.94
CA ALA A 202 -27.70 -1.23 -2.94
C ALA A 202 -28.34 -0.05 -2.16
N ARG A 203 -27.81 0.29 -1.00
CA ARG A 203 -28.25 1.43 -0.19
C ARG A 203 -28.07 2.76 -0.92
N LYS A 204 -26.88 2.98 -1.53
CA LYS A 204 -26.56 4.24 -2.21
C LYS A 204 -27.31 4.42 -3.54
N ARG A 205 -27.77 3.35 -4.17
CA ARG A 205 -28.73 3.42 -5.30
C ARG A 205 -30.10 3.94 -4.84
N ALA A 206 -30.55 3.50 -3.65
CA ALA A 206 -31.85 3.90 -3.11
C ALA A 206 -31.82 5.31 -2.46
N ASP A 207 -30.72 5.63 -1.76
CA ASP A 207 -30.54 6.86 -1.00
C ASP A 207 -29.10 7.38 -1.20
N PRO A 208 -28.84 8.18 -2.26
CA PRO A 208 -27.53 8.75 -2.55
C PRO A 208 -27.10 9.76 -1.50
N GLY A 209 -25.78 9.76 -1.17
CA GLY A 209 -25.16 10.72 -0.26
C GLY A 209 -23.98 11.47 -0.90
N PRO A 210 -23.32 12.37 -0.15
CA PRO A 210 -22.15 13.11 -0.62
C PRO A 210 -20.84 12.31 -0.55
N ASP A 211 -20.90 10.98 -0.82
CA ASP A 211 -19.80 10.04 -0.72
C ASP A 211 -19.32 9.52 -2.09
N ALA A 212 -18.15 8.87 -2.10
CA ALA A 212 -17.53 8.39 -3.33
C ALA A 212 -18.39 7.29 -4.01
N THR A 213 -19.04 6.41 -3.25
CA THR A 213 -19.90 5.36 -3.81
C THR A 213 -21.07 5.95 -4.57
N SER A 214 -21.78 6.93 -3.99
CA SER A 214 -22.89 7.62 -4.63
C SER A 214 -22.46 8.35 -5.90
N ARG A 215 -21.27 8.98 -5.90
CA ARG A 215 -20.71 9.65 -7.07
C ARG A 215 -20.35 8.67 -8.19
N MET A 216 -19.70 7.54 -7.86
CA MET A 216 -19.41 6.48 -8.84
C MET A 216 -20.69 5.94 -9.48
N LEU A 217 -21.76 5.74 -8.70
CA LEU A 217 -23.04 5.25 -9.17
C LEU A 217 -23.79 6.25 -10.06
N ALA A 218 -23.56 7.57 -9.86
CA ALA A 218 -24.16 8.64 -10.62
C ALA A 218 -23.30 9.11 -11.82
N ASP A 219 -22.07 8.62 -11.94
CA ASP A 219 -21.13 9.04 -12.98
C ASP A 219 -21.67 8.71 -14.39
N GLY A 220 -21.43 9.62 -15.34
CA GLY A 220 -21.85 9.46 -16.74
C GLY A 220 -21.21 8.26 -17.47
N ALA A 221 -20.18 7.66 -16.89
CA ALA A 221 -19.57 6.40 -17.37
C ALA A 221 -20.53 5.20 -17.30
N GLY A 222 -21.66 5.28 -16.57
CA GLY A 222 -22.69 4.25 -16.52
C GLY A 222 -22.20 2.94 -15.93
N LEU A 223 -21.50 2.98 -14.80
CA LEU A 223 -21.01 1.79 -14.12
C LEU A 223 -22.17 0.92 -13.63
N THR A 224 -22.07 -0.39 -13.82
CA THR A 224 -22.97 -1.37 -13.22
C THR A 224 -22.71 -1.49 -11.72
N ASP A 225 -23.68 -1.97 -10.97
CA ASP A 225 -23.53 -2.20 -9.52
C ASP A 225 -22.37 -3.17 -9.23
N GLN A 226 -22.21 -4.20 -10.06
CA GLN A 226 -21.12 -5.16 -9.92
C GLN A 226 -19.75 -4.50 -10.14
N GLU A 227 -19.59 -3.67 -11.17
CA GLU A 227 -18.35 -2.93 -11.43
C GLU A 227 -18.00 -2.01 -10.24
N VAL A 228 -19.02 -1.33 -9.69
CA VAL A 228 -18.81 -0.47 -8.51
C VAL A 228 -18.37 -1.30 -7.30
N VAL A 229 -19.01 -2.45 -7.02
CA VAL A 229 -18.59 -3.35 -5.92
C VAL A 229 -17.15 -3.79 -6.09
N GLU A 230 -16.76 -4.25 -7.29
CA GLU A 230 -15.39 -4.70 -7.59
C GLU A 230 -14.36 -3.57 -7.42
N ASP A 231 -14.69 -2.36 -7.83
CA ASP A 231 -13.81 -1.21 -7.68
C ASP A 231 -13.75 -0.70 -6.23
N LEU A 232 -14.84 -0.78 -5.47
CA LEU A 232 -14.84 -0.50 -4.03
C LEU A 232 -13.98 -1.50 -3.25
N MET A 233 -13.97 -2.78 -3.64
CA MET A 233 -13.05 -3.77 -3.06
C MET A 233 -11.59 -3.37 -3.27
N VAL A 234 -11.23 -2.90 -4.47
CA VAL A 234 -9.88 -2.39 -4.75
C VAL A 234 -9.57 -1.15 -3.93
N LEU A 235 -10.47 -0.16 -3.89
CA LEU A 235 -10.28 1.06 -3.10
C LEU A 235 -10.08 0.74 -1.62
N THR A 236 -10.84 -0.23 -1.09
CA THR A 236 -10.72 -0.66 0.30
C THR A 236 -9.36 -1.28 0.58
N LEU A 237 -8.89 -2.20 -0.25
CA LEU A 237 -7.64 -2.91 -0.02
C LEU A 237 -6.40 -2.05 -0.32
N ALA A 238 -6.42 -1.34 -1.45
CA ALA A 238 -5.31 -0.48 -1.88
C ALA A 238 -5.18 0.81 -1.05
N GLY A 239 -6.28 1.31 -0.50
CA GLY A 239 -6.30 2.48 0.38
C GLY A 239 -5.97 2.17 1.84
N HIS A 240 -6.11 0.92 2.27
CA HIS A 240 -5.90 0.52 3.66
C HIS A 240 -4.44 0.12 3.93
N GLN A 241 -4.01 -1.09 3.49
CA GLN A 241 -2.76 -1.68 3.94
C GLN A 241 -1.51 -0.83 3.63
N PRO A 242 -1.35 -0.22 2.44
CA PRO A 242 -0.20 0.66 2.19
C PRO A 242 -0.18 1.89 3.09
N CYS A 243 -1.34 2.43 3.48
CA CYS A 243 -1.43 3.55 4.40
C CYS A 243 -1.08 3.13 5.85
N THR A 244 -1.56 1.97 6.29
CA THR A 244 -1.17 1.33 7.56
C THR A 244 0.35 1.16 7.65
N ASP A 245 0.94 0.56 6.61
CA ASP A 245 2.38 0.31 6.57
C ASP A 245 3.16 1.64 6.51
N TRP A 246 2.64 2.67 5.84
CA TRP A 246 3.25 4.00 5.81
C TRP A 246 3.28 4.65 7.20
N ILE A 247 2.18 4.64 7.93
CA ILE A 247 2.10 5.13 9.32
C ILE A 247 3.06 4.33 10.20
N GLY A 248 2.94 2.99 10.18
CA GLY A 248 3.74 2.10 11.03
C GLY A 248 5.25 2.24 10.78
N MET A 249 5.68 2.37 9.52
CA MET A 249 7.10 2.56 9.19
C MET A 249 7.62 3.94 9.52
N THR A 250 6.78 4.98 9.47
CA THR A 250 7.16 6.31 9.93
C THR A 250 7.39 6.29 11.45
N LEU A 251 6.50 5.68 12.21
CA LEU A 251 6.65 5.51 13.66
C LEU A 251 7.86 4.62 14.01
N TRP A 252 8.07 3.54 13.27
CA TRP A 252 9.24 2.68 13.42
C TRP A 252 10.55 3.45 13.26
N LEU A 253 10.70 4.27 12.22
CA LEU A 253 11.90 5.09 12.02
C LEU A 253 12.10 6.09 13.17
N LEU A 254 11.04 6.72 13.64
CA LEU A 254 11.11 7.65 14.78
C LEU A 254 11.58 6.97 16.06
N LEU A 255 11.21 5.70 16.26
CA LEU A 255 11.53 4.94 17.48
C LEU A 255 12.89 4.21 17.40
N THR A 256 13.47 4.05 16.20
CA THR A 256 14.70 3.25 16.01
C THR A 256 15.88 4.03 15.43
N ASP A 257 15.64 5.14 14.74
CA ASP A 257 16.67 5.97 14.10
C ASP A 257 16.78 7.32 14.82
N HIS A 258 17.84 7.46 15.63
CA HIS A 258 18.07 8.67 16.43
C HIS A 258 18.29 9.93 15.57
N ASP A 259 18.93 9.80 14.39
CA ASP A 259 19.15 10.95 13.50
C ASP A 259 17.83 11.40 12.89
N TYR A 260 16.97 10.45 12.49
CA TYR A 260 15.63 10.70 11.97
C TYR A 260 14.76 11.41 13.04
N ALA A 261 14.73 10.87 14.25
CA ALA A 261 13.98 11.44 15.40
C ALA A 261 14.51 12.84 15.76
N ALA A 262 15.84 13.03 15.81
CA ALA A 262 16.47 14.31 16.12
C ALA A 262 16.19 15.40 15.08
N ASP A 263 16.13 15.03 13.78
CA ASP A 263 15.78 15.95 12.70
C ASP A 263 14.34 16.46 12.82
N MET A 264 13.42 15.59 13.22
CA MET A 264 12.03 15.98 13.49
C MET A 264 11.91 16.82 14.76
N GLY A 265 12.44 16.34 15.90
CA GLY A 265 12.39 17.03 17.18
C GLY A 265 13.11 18.38 17.16
N GLY A 266 14.18 18.52 16.37
CA GLY A 266 14.92 19.76 16.17
C GLY A 266 14.29 20.73 15.17
N GLY A 267 13.14 20.41 14.56
CA GLY A 267 12.47 21.24 13.55
C GLY A 267 13.21 21.35 12.22
N ARG A 268 14.25 20.55 11.99
CA ARG A 268 14.97 20.51 10.69
C ARG A 268 14.18 19.75 9.61
N ARG A 269 13.23 18.92 10.04
CA ARG A 269 12.35 18.14 9.16
C ARG A 269 10.93 18.17 9.68
N SER A 270 9.95 18.38 8.81
CA SER A 270 8.54 18.23 9.15
C SER A 270 8.11 16.76 9.13
N VAL A 271 7.02 16.43 9.82
CA VAL A 271 6.39 15.09 9.73
C VAL A 271 6.17 14.70 8.26
N ARG A 272 5.64 15.60 7.45
CA ARG A 272 5.42 15.39 6.02
C ARG A 272 6.69 15.02 5.26
N GLN A 273 7.79 15.73 5.49
CA GLN A 273 9.08 15.42 4.83
C GLN A 273 9.62 14.06 5.28
N ALA A 274 9.49 13.72 6.55
CA ALA A 274 9.87 12.43 7.08
C ALA A 274 9.04 11.29 6.46
N MET A 275 7.73 11.47 6.35
CA MET A 275 6.84 10.50 5.70
C MET A 275 7.14 10.31 4.21
N HIS A 276 7.46 11.37 3.47
CA HIS A 276 7.91 11.26 2.08
C HIS A 276 9.27 10.55 1.96
N GLN A 277 10.14 10.68 2.97
CA GLN A 277 11.37 9.87 3.02
C GLN A 277 11.03 8.38 3.15
N VAL A 278 10.05 7.99 3.97
CA VAL A 278 9.57 6.61 4.04
C VAL A 278 9.10 6.12 2.68
N LEU A 279 8.26 6.88 1.97
CA LEU A 279 7.81 6.49 0.62
C LEU A 279 8.99 6.28 -0.34
N ARG A 280 10.03 7.08 -0.22
CA ARG A 280 11.22 7.02 -1.08
C ARG A 280 12.15 5.87 -0.72
N ASP A 281 12.43 5.66 0.56
CA ASP A 281 13.49 4.78 1.05
C ASP A 281 12.98 3.42 1.53
N HIS A 282 11.73 3.38 2.00
CA HIS A 282 11.09 2.24 2.64
C HIS A 282 9.66 2.02 2.13
N THR A 283 9.44 2.21 0.83
CA THR A 283 8.07 2.22 0.27
C THR A 283 7.23 1.02 0.70
N PRO A 284 5.99 1.28 1.23
CA PRO A 284 5.09 0.22 1.68
C PRO A 284 4.73 -0.80 0.60
N VAL A 285 4.53 -0.35 -0.65
CA VAL A 285 4.34 -1.24 -1.81
C VAL A 285 5.68 -1.45 -2.48
N GLN A 286 6.42 -2.49 -2.07
CA GLN A 286 7.77 -2.73 -2.61
C GLN A 286 7.76 -3.35 -4.01
N ILE A 287 6.80 -4.22 -4.30
CA ILE A 287 6.61 -4.83 -5.62
C ILE A 287 5.12 -4.82 -5.95
N PHE A 288 4.78 -4.41 -7.16
CA PHE A 288 3.42 -4.48 -7.66
C PHE A 288 3.30 -5.52 -8.77
N ALA A 289 2.39 -6.47 -8.60
CA ALA A 289 2.22 -7.60 -9.50
C ALA A 289 1.34 -7.28 -10.72
N GLY A 290 1.38 -8.20 -11.69
CA GLY A 290 0.36 -8.30 -12.70
C GLY A 290 0.57 -7.44 -13.94
N ARG A 291 1.75 -7.52 -14.56
CA ARG A 291 1.92 -7.23 -15.98
C ARG A 291 2.30 -8.53 -16.70
N PHE A 292 1.78 -8.71 -17.90
CA PHE A 292 2.05 -9.89 -18.73
C PHE A 292 2.45 -9.43 -20.12
N THR A 293 3.55 -9.98 -20.64
CA THR A 293 4.00 -9.63 -21.98
C THR A 293 3.04 -10.20 -23.03
N THR A 294 2.59 -9.37 -23.96
CA THR A 294 1.69 -9.77 -25.04
C THR A 294 2.46 -10.32 -26.27
N GLN A 295 3.75 -10.03 -26.33
CA GLN A 295 4.68 -10.44 -27.40
C GLN A 295 6.10 -10.56 -26.85
N ASP A 296 6.98 -11.25 -27.57
CA ASP A 296 8.41 -11.21 -27.28
C ASP A 296 8.90 -9.77 -27.29
N THR A 297 9.59 -9.36 -26.24
CA THR A 297 10.05 -7.99 -26.09
C THR A 297 11.45 -7.91 -25.48
N VAL A 298 12.07 -6.75 -25.61
CA VAL A 298 13.37 -6.44 -24.98
C VAL A 298 13.16 -5.25 -24.05
N LEU A 299 13.51 -5.44 -22.77
CA LEU A 299 13.46 -4.40 -21.76
C LEU A 299 14.84 -4.25 -21.11
N GLY A 300 15.45 -3.07 -21.24
CA GLY A 300 16.88 -2.93 -21.00
C GLY A 300 17.69 -3.82 -21.94
N ALA A 301 18.53 -4.70 -21.40
CA ALA A 301 19.26 -5.71 -22.16
C ALA A 301 18.60 -7.11 -22.11
N THR A 302 17.47 -7.25 -21.40
CA THR A 302 16.83 -8.53 -21.12
C THR A 302 15.73 -8.84 -22.14
N ARG A 303 15.79 -10.03 -22.75
CA ARG A 303 14.72 -10.55 -23.60
C ARG A 303 13.68 -11.25 -22.73
N ILE A 304 12.43 -10.80 -22.84
CA ILE A 304 11.28 -11.35 -22.13
C ILE A 304 10.36 -12.00 -23.15
N PRO A 305 10.10 -13.31 -23.06
CA PRO A 305 9.17 -14.00 -23.93
C PRO A 305 7.72 -13.54 -23.76
N ALA A 306 6.91 -13.72 -24.80
CA ALA A 306 5.46 -13.52 -24.74
C ALA A 306 4.82 -14.39 -23.63
N GLY A 307 3.85 -13.84 -22.93
CA GLY A 307 3.11 -14.55 -21.88
C GLY A 307 3.86 -14.68 -20.56
N ASP A 308 5.00 -14.02 -20.36
CA ASP A 308 5.71 -14.02 -19.09
C ASP A 308 5.15 -12.96 -18.10
N LEU A 309 5.21 -13.31 -16.81
CA LEU A 309 4.87 -12.40 -15.71
C LEU A 309 5.99 -11.39 -15.48
N VAL A 310 5.63 -10.12 -15.47
CA VAL A 310 6.53 -8.98 -15.16
C VAL A 310 6.04 -8.29 -13.89
N LEU A 311 6.94 -8.11 -12.95
CA LEU A 311 6.72 -7.48 -11.65
C LEU A 311 7.34 -6.07 -11.64
N LEU A 312 6.60 -5.11 -11.12
CA LEU A 312 7.09 -3.75 -10.95
C LEU A 312 7.79 -3.64 -9.59
N GLY A 313 9.12 -3.63 -9.57
CA GLY A 313 9.94 -3.47 -8.36
C GLY A 313 10.03 -1.99 -7.95
N LEU A 314 8.97 -1.45 -7.35
CA LEU A 314 8.87 -0.03 -7.00
C LEU A 314 9.99 0.40 -6.04
N ALA A 315 10.24 -0.40 -4.99
CA ALA A 315 11.33 -0.16 -4.05
C ALA A 315 12.70 -0.23 -4.73
N GLY A 316 12.88 -1.20 -5.63
CA GLY A 316 14.10 -1.30 -6.44
C GLY A 316 14.31 -0.07 -7.33
N ALA A 317 13.27 0.39 -8.03
CA ALA A 317 13.33 1.58 -8.87
C ALA A 317 13.61 2.86 -8.07
N ASN A 318 13.08 2.96 -6.84
CA ASN A 318 13.36 4.09 -5.94
C ASN A 318 14.84 4.18 -5.55
N THR A 319 15.57 3.07 -5.59
CA THR A 319 17.02 3.01 -5.26
C THR A 319 17.90 2.90 -6.51
N ASP A 320 17.35 3.14 -7.71
CA ASP A 320 18.13 3.11 -8.95
C ASP A 320 19.20 4.20 -8.94
N PRO A 321 20.50 3.87 -9.17
CA PRO A 321 21.58 4.85 -9.30
C PRO A 321 21.34 5.92 -10.34
N TYR A 322 20.47 5.67 -11.34
CA TYR A 322 20.11 6.66 -12.33
C TYR A 322 19.40 7.88 -11.74
N ILE A 323 18.53 7.68 -10.74
CA ILE A 323 17.83 8.79 -10.04
C ILE A 323 18.50 9.14 -8.71
N ARG A 324 19.38 8.25 -8.20
CA ARG A 324 20.16 8.43 -6.97
C ARG A 324 21.63 8.14 -7.24
N PRO A 325 22.39 9.06 -7.85
CA PRO A 325 23.83 8.91 -7.98
C PRO A 325 24.44 8.69 -6.61
N GLN A 326 25.23 7.59 -6.46
CA GLN A 326 25.92 7.30 -5.20
C GLN A 326 26.81 8.48 -4.79
N ALA A 327 26.83 8.77 -3.50
CA ALA A 327 27.54 9.89 -2.90
C ALA A 327 29.06 9.85 -3.18
N GLY A 328 29.50 10.80 -3.88
CA GLY A 328 30.86 11.23 -4.27
C GLY A 328 30.76 12.54 -5.02
N GLY A 329 29.60 12.85 -5.54
CA GLY A 329 29.18 14.16 -5.99
C GLY A 329 28.21 14.72 -4.95
N VAL A 330 28.22 16.03 -4.77
CA VAL A 330 27.30 16.82 -3.95
C VAL A 330 25.96 16.12 -3.85
N ALA A 331 25.52 15.79 -2.63
CA ALA A 331 24.20 15.21 -2.38
C ALA A 331 23.20 15.97 -3.25
N GLY A 332 22.54 15.27 -4.17
CA GLY A 332 21.48 15.88 -4.96
C GLY A 332 20.51 16.51 -3.98
N PRO A 333 19.82 17.61 -4.31
CA PRO A 333 19.04 18.37 -3.36
C PRO A 333 18.14 17.41 -2.62
N GLU A 334 18.29 17.36 -1.30
CA GLU A 334 17.35 16.69 -0.42
C GLU A 334 15.97 17.20 -0.83
N GLY A 335 15.13 16.34 -1.43
CA GLY A 335 13.78 16.73 -1.72
C GLY A 335 13.22 16.53 -3.13
N HIS A 336 13.91 15.86 -4.08
CA HIS A 336 13.16 15.49 -5.28
C HIS A 336 12.18 14.35 -4.97
N ASN A 337 10.92 14.53 -5.36
CA ASN A 337 9.87 13.52 -5.23
C ASN A 337 9.87 12.49 -6.38
N ALA A 338 11.06 12.16 -6.92
CA ALA A 338 11.19 11.12 -7.94
C ALA A 338 11.23 9.75 -7.27
N TYR A 339 10.06 9.22 -6.95
CA TYR A 339 9.89 7.85 -6.46
C TYR A 339 8.67 7.19 -7.11
N MET A 340 8.64 5.87 -7.11
CA MET A 340 7.62 5.04 -7.76
C MET A 340 6.59 4.45 -6.79
N SER A 341 6.52 4.92 -5.55
CA SER A 341 5.69 4.33 -4.50
C SER A 341 4.20 4.32 -4.79
N TYR A 342 3.75 5.24 -5.66
CA TYR A 342 2.39 5.26 -6.19
C TYR A 342 2.28 4.70 -7.62
N SER A 343 3.33 4.04 -8.11
CA SER A 343 3.47 3.57 -9.48
C SER A 343 3.42 4.72 -10.53
N HIS A 344 3.26 4.38 -11.81
CA HIS A 344 3.21 5.33 -12.92
C HIS A 344 2.23 4.84 -14.00
N GLY A 345 1.93 5.71 -14.99
CA GLY A 345 1.07 5.38 -16.13
C GLY A 345 -0.41 5.38 -15.75
N GLU A 346 -1.24 4.79 -16.62
CA GLU A 346 -2.69 4.83 -16.46
C GLU A 346 -3.22 4.02 -15.25
N HIS A 347 -2.48 3.01 -14.78
CA HIS A 347 -2.81 2.22 -13.59
C HIS A 347 -2.09 2.69 -12.32
N ARG A 348 -1.60 3.92 -12.28
CA ARG A 348 -1.04 4.50 -11.04
C ARG A 348 -2.14 4.75 -10.01
N CYS A 349 -1.75 4.90 -8.75
CA CYS A 349 -2.66 5.43 -7.75
C CYS A 349 -3.19 6.82 -8.19
N PRO A 350 -4.51 7.05 -8.21
CA PRO A 350 -5.08 8.37 -8.54
C PRO A 350 -4.50 9.46 -7.63
N TYR A 351 -4.26 10.66 -8.16
CA TYR A 351 -3.73 11.77 -7.35
C TYR A 351 -4.59 12.09 -6.13
N ALA A 352 -5.91 12.09 -6.30
CA ALA A 352 -6.82 12.29 -5.18
C ALA A 352 -6.67 11.20 -4.10
N GLY A 353 -6.47 9.95 -4.51
CA GLY A 353 -6.17 8.85 -3.58
C GLY A 353 -4.85 9.07 -2.83
N GLN A 354 -3.81 9.60 -3.51
CA GLN A 354 -2.54 9.95 -2.88
C GLN A 354 -2.72 11.06 -1.84
N TRP A 355 -3.47 12.12 -2.17
CA TRP A 355 -3.77 13.23 -1.24
C TRP A 355 -4.56 12.77 -0.02
N ILE A 356 -5.58 11.93 -0.22
CA ILE A 356 -6.36 11.35 0.88
C ILE A 356 -5.44 10.52 1.80
N ALA A 357 -4.63 9.63 1.23
CA ALA A 357 -3.68 8.81 2.00
C ALA A 357 -2.67 9.67 2.76
N GLU A 358 -2.17 10.75 2.15
CA GLU A 358 -1.23 11.68 2.80
C GLU A 358 -1.88 12.41 3.98
N VAL A 359 -3.11 12.91 3.81
CA VAL A 359 -3.86 13.55 4.90
C VAL A 359 -4.09 12.58 6.05
N VAL A 360 -4.55 11.36 5.74
CA VAL A 360 -4.81 10.34 6.78
C VAL A 360 -3.53 9.97 7.52
N ALA A 361 -2.46 9.64 6.80
CA ALA A 361 -1.22 9.19 7.42
C ALA A 361 -0.51 10.33 8.20
N HIS A 362 -0.52 11.55 7.65
CA HIS A 362 0.08 12.72 8.31
C HIS A 362 -0.65 13.05 9.61
N THR A 363 -1.98 13.15 9.56
CA THR A 363 -2.81 13.41 10.75
C THR A 363 -2.62 12.32 11.82
N ALA A 364 -2.54 11.04 11.38
CA ALA A 364 -2.28 9.94 12.28
C ALA A 364 -0.95 10.10 13.04
N VAL A 365 0.13 10.36 12.33
CA VAL A 365 1.47 10.49 12.96
C VAL A 365 1.51 11.72 13.87
N GLU A 366 1.04 12.88 13.40
CA GLU A 366 1.03 14.10 14.23
C GLU A 366 0.21 13.93 15.52
N THR A 367 -1.03 13.42 15.40
CA THR A 367 -1.90 13.25 16.58
C THR A 367 -1.30 12.27 17.59
N LEU A 368 -0.65 11.18 17.14
CA LEU A 368 0.01 10.26 18.07
C LEU A 368 1.17 10.93 18.82
N LEU A 369 2.05 11.62 18.10
CA LEU A 369 3.22 12.26 18.69
C LEU A 369 2.86 13.41 19.64
N GLU A 370 1.76 14.11 19.37
CA GLU A 370 1.24 15.16 20.26
C GLU A 370 0.71 14.60 21.59
N HIS A 371 0.06 13.43 21.56
CA HIS A 371 -0.59 12.85 22.73
C HIS A 371 0.27 11.85 23.50
N LEU A 372 1.22 11.21 22.82
CA LEU A 372 2.17 10.24 23.41
C LEU A 372 3.61 10.66 23.09
N PRO A 373 4.08 11.82 23.61
CA PRO A 373 5.38 12.38 23.27
C PRO A 373 6.58 11.56 23.83
N ASP A 374 6.33 10.69 24.78
CA ASP A 374 7.32 9.82 25.45
C ASP A 374 7.21 8.35 25.00
N VAL A 375 6.56 8.11 23.84
CA VAL A 375 6.43 6.75 23.29
C VAL A 375 7.80 6.17 22.96
N GLU A 376 8.07 4.95 23.47
CA GLU A 376 9.33 4.22 23.27
C GLU A 376 9.04 2.75 22.89
N LEU A 377 10.01 2.09 22.25
CA LEU A 377 9.89 0.64 21.97
C LEU A 377 9.82 -0.15 23.30
N ALA A 378 8.89 -1.10 23.34
CA ALA A 378 8.76 -2.05 24.45
C ALA A 378 9.66 -3.27 24.31
N VAL A 379 10.31 -3.47 23.14
CA VAL A 379 11.19 -4.58 22.79
C VAL A 379 12.43 -4.04 22.06
N PRO A 380 13.54 -4.77 22.05
CA PRO A 380 14.69 -4.45 21.21
C PRO A 380 14.32 -4.36 19.73
N ALA A 381 14.92 -3.43 18.98
CA ALA A 381 14.59 -3.19 17.58
C ALA A 381 14.82 -4.43 16.67
N ASP A 382 15.77 -5.30 17.02
CA ASP A 382 16.08 -6.56 16.31
C ASP A 382 15.07 -7.70 16.59
N GLU A 383 14.19 -7.53 17.57
CA GLU A 383 13.05 -8.43 17.81
C GLU A 383 11.83 -8.10 16.95
N LEU A 384 11.78 -6.93 16.34
CA LEU A 384 10.69 -6.55 15.43
C LEU A 384 10.68 -7.47 14.20
N ARG A 385 9.49 -7.80 13.72
CA ARG A 385 9.32 -8.72 12.60
C ARG A 385 8.60 -8.05 11.43
N TRP A 386 9.16 -8.29 10.23
CA TRP A 386 8.58 -7.82 8.98
C TRP A 386 7.49 -8.75 8.49
N ARG A 387 6.49 -8.19 7.83
CA ARG A 387 5.43 -8.96 7.17
C ARG A 387 6.02 -9.90 6.12
N PRO A 388 5.64 -11.19 6.12
CA PRO A 388 6.13 -12.17 5.15
C PRO A 388 5.43 -12.02 3.77
N SER A 389 5.61 -10.87 3.12
CA SER A 389 5.00 -10.54 1.84
C SER A 389 6.05 -10.11 0.81
N PRO A 390 6.02 -10.65 -0.42
CA PRO A 390 6.84 -10.10 -1.50
C PRO A 390 6.34 -8.75 -2.00
N TRP A 391 5.06 -8.41 -1.75
CA TRP A 391 4.40 -7.22 -2.30
C TRP A 391 4.52 -6.01 -1.39
N LEU A 392 4.29 -6.22 -0.11
CA LEU A 392 4.18 -5.15 0.87
C LEU A 392 5.33 -5.21 1.88
N ARG A 393 5.78 -4.03 2.28
CA ARG A 393 6.76 -3.82 3.34
C ARG A 393 6.08 -3.14 4.51
N GLY A 394 6.06 -3.79 5.65
CA GLY A 394 5.51 -3.27 6.90
C GLY A 394 5.84 -4.20 8.05
N LEU A 395 5.68 -3.73 9.26
CA LEU A 395 5.85 -4.53 10.46
C LEU A 395 4.61 -5.37 10.74
N THR A 396 4.79 -6.54 11.35
CA THR A 396 3.67 -7.34 11.87
C THR A 396 3.16 -6.79 13.20
N SER A 397 4.04 -6.12 13.98
CA SER A 397 3.75 -5.56 15.30
C SER A 397 4.77 -4.46 15.60
N LEU A 398 4.35 -3.42 16.31
CA LEU A 398 5.22 -2.36 16.84
C LEU A 398 4.88 -2.12 18.31
N PRO A 399 5.40 -3.01 19.21
CA PRO A 399 5.14 -2.91 20.63
C PRO A 399 5.83 -1.69 21.26
N VAL A 400 5.07 -0.91 22.00
CA VAL A 400 5.55 0.32 22.65
C VAL A 400 5.14 0.40 24.11
N THR A 401 5.88 1.25 24.85
CA THR A 401 5.53 1.77 26.18
C THR A 401 5.40 3.27 26.10
N TYR A 402 4.54 3.84 26.93
CA TYR A 402 4.28 5.29 27.02
C TYR A 402 3.65 5.62 28.37
N THR A 403 3.68 6.89 28.74
CA THR A 403 2.89 7.39 29.85
C THR A 403 1.46 7.65 29.38
N PRO A 404 0.43 7.03 30.01
CA PRO A 404 -0.96 7.27 29.62
C PRO A 404 -1.28 8.77 29.65
N ALA A 405 -1.86 9.28 28.56
CA ALA A 405 -2.35 10.64 28.54
C ALA A 405 -3.44 10.76 29.62
N HIS A 406 -3.18 11.51 30.68
CA HIS A 406 -4.21 11.79 31.66
C HIS A 406 -5.29 12.61 30.96
N SER A 407 -6.53 12.09 30.93
CA SER A 407 -7.67 12.92 30.57
C SER A 407 -7.68 14.12 31.51
N TYR A 408 -7.34 15.29 30.98
CA TYR A 408 -7.49 16.55 31.70
C TYR A 408 -8.99 16.82 31.84
N THR A 409 -9.62 16.18 32.82
CA THR A 409 -10.88 16.63 33.39
C THR A 409 -10.57 17.80 34.37
N GLY A 410 -9.83 18.78 33.88
CA GLY A 410 -9.60 20.02 34.57
C GLY A 410 -10.81 20.92 34.38
N GLY A 411 -11.81 20.76 35.23
CA GLY A 411 -12.78 21.81 35.45
C GLY A 411 -12.05 23.10 35.86
N PHE A 412 -12.03 24.08 34.98
CA PHE A 412 -11.75 25.46 35.39
C PHE A 412 -12.92 25.91 36.27
N GLY A 413 -12.77 25.69 37.58
CA GLY A 413 -13.57 26.40 38.59
C GLY A 413 -13.12 27.86 38.57
N TRP A 414 -13.96 28.72 38.07
CA TRP A 414 -13.89 30.13 38.36
C TRP A 414 -14.70 30.35 39.65
N ASP A 415 -14.00 30.57 40.79
CA ASP A 415 -14.57 31.21 41.97
C ASP A 415 -14.61 32.74 41.78
#